data_fc2423dccf5e08feb31158baa1f780a9
#
_entry.id   fc2423dccf5e08feb31158baa1f780a9
#
_cell.length_a   1.000
_cell.length_b   1.000
_cell.length_c   1.000
_cell.angle_alpha   90.00
_cell.angle_beta   90.00
_cell.angle_gamma   90.00
#
_symmetry.space_group_name_H-M   'P 1'
#
loop_
_entity.id
_entity.type
_entity.pdbx_description
1 polymer ?
#
loop_
_entity_poly.entity_id
_entity_poly.type
_entity_poly.pdbx_seq_one_letter_code
_entity_poly.pdbx_strand_id
1 'polypeptide(L)' 'MNKFEKEVNANQVMMMLVNNTQLRVSDVASKLYLNKDKARRLLDWMVNQGYIKKKIIKYVGNANLNIYTK' A
#
# COMPACT_ATOMS: atom_id res chain seq x y z
N MET A 1 14.23 -4.32 0.11
CA MET A 1 13.60 -4.65 -1.20
C MET A 1 14.39 -3.95 -2.30
N ASN A 2 14.87 -4.68 -3.28
CA ASN A 2 15.60 -4.07 -4.40
C ASN A 2 14.63 -3.49 -5.44
N LYS A 3 15.16 -2.80 -6.45
CA LYS A 3 14.35 -2.13 -7.46
C LYS A 3 13.44 -3.09 -8.23
N PHE A 4 13.98 -4.25 -8.59
CA PHE A 4 13.20 -5.26 -9.33
C PHE A 4 12.03 -5.77 -8.48
N GLU A 5 12.29 -6.10 -7.23
CA GLU A 5 11.25 -6.56 -6.31
C GLU A 5 10.18 -5.49 -6.09
N LYS A 6 10.59 -4.22 -5.99
CA LYS A 6 9.63 -3.11 -5.86
C LYS A 6 8.70 -3.06 -7.06
N GLU A 7 9.24 -3.18 -8.26
CA GLU A 7 8.44 -3.10 -9.48
C GLU A 7 7.47 -4.26 -9.59
N VAL A 8 7.93 -5.48 -9.29
CA VAL A 8 7.07 -6.67 -9.31
C VAL A 8 5.96 -6.52 -8.27
N ASN A 9 6.30 -6.13 -7.07
CA ASN A 9 5.32 -5.97 -5.99
C ASN A 9 4.37 -4.81 -6.26
N ALA A 10 4.85 -3.73 -6.85
CA ALA A 10 4.02 -2.59 -7.23
C ALA A 10 2.96 -3.01 -8.27
N ASN A 11 3.35 -3.84 -9.24
CA ASN A 11 2.39 -4.38 -10.21
C ASN A 11 1.32 -5.22 -9.53
N GLN A 12 1.69 -6.02 -8.53
CA GLN A 12 0.72 -6.80 -7.76
C GLN A 12 -0.25 -5.89 -7.00
N VAL A 13 0.24 -4.81 -6.42
CA VAL A 13 -0.62 -3.83 -5.74
C VAL A 13 -1.60 -3.19 -6.73
N MET A 14 -1.13 -2.81 -7.91
CA MET A 14 -1.99 -2.23 -8.94
C MET A 14 -3.08 -3.21 -9.36
N MET A 15 -2.76 -4.49 -9.48
CA MET A 15 -3.75 -5.52 -9.80
C MET A 15 -4.77 -5.68 -8.65
N MET A 16 -4.33 -5.58 -7.41
CA MET A 16 -5.26 -5.61 -6.27
C MET A 16 -6.25 -4.44 -6.33
N LEU A 17 -5.80 -3.26 -6.79
CA LEU A 17 -6.64 -2.07 -6.90
C LEU A 17 -7.62 -2.13 -8.07
N VAL A 18 -7.45 -3.06 -9.00
CA VAL A 18 -8.45 -3.33 -10.04
C VAL A 18 -9.73 -3.90 -9.42
N ASN A 19 -9.57 -4.79 -8.44
CA ASN A 19 -10.68 -5.47 -7.79
C ASN A 19 -11.17 -4.79 -6.52
N ASN A 20 -10.34 -3.95 -5.91
CA ASN A 20 -10.63 -3.27 -4.66
C ASN A 20 -10.46 -1.77 -4.84
N THR A 21 -11.41 -0.99 -4.36
CA THR A 21 -11.34 0.46 -4.48
C THR A 21 -10.28 1.07 -3.59
N GLN A 22 -9.92 0.39 -2.51
CA GLN A 22 -8.92 0.88 -1.56
C GLN A 22 -8.23 -0.29 -0.87
N LEU A 23 -7.01 -0.04 -0.40
CA LEU A 23 -6.19 -1.03 0.30
C LEU A 23 -5.62 -0.44 1.58
N ARG A 24 -5.47 -1.30 2.58
CA ARG A 24 -4.72 -1.00 3.79
C ARG A 24 -3.36 -1.68 3.72
N VAL A 25 -2.43 -1.23 4.57
CA VAL A 25 -1.11 -1.86 4.68
C VAL A 25 -1.25 -3.37 4.97
N SER A 26 -2.17 -3.75 5.86
CA SER A 26 -2.38 -5.16 6.22
C SER A 26 -2.84 -6.01 5.03
N ASP A 27 -3.64 -5.44 4.13
CA ASP A 27 -4.09 -6.16 2.94
C ASP A 27 -2.92 -6.50 2.03
N VAL A 28 -2.02 -5.55 1.83
CA VAL A 28 -0.83 -5.74 0.99
C VAL A 28 0.15 -6.68 1.66
N ALA A 29 0.40 -6.51 2.96
CA ALA A 29 1.30 -7.36 3.71
C ALA A 29 0.87 -8.83 3.64
N SER A 30 -0.41 -9.08 3.81
CA SER A 30 -0.98 -10.42 3.75
C SER A 30 -0.88 -11.01 2.35
N LYS A 31 -1.26 -10.26 1.33
CA LYS A 31 -1.30 -10.74 -0.05
C LYS A 31 0.08 -11.04 -0.61
N LEU A 32 1.06 -10.19 -0.30
CA LEU A 32 2.41 -10.29 -0.84
C LEU A 32 3.40 -11.00 0.10
N TYR A 33 2.92 -11.51 1.23
CA TYR A 33 3.76 -12.18 2.22
C TYR A 33 4.90 -11.28 2.71
N LEU A 34 4.60 -10.01 2.93
CA LEU A 34 5.54 -9.03 3.45
C LEU A 34 5.18 -8.70 4.90
N ASN A 35 6.17 -8.27 5.70
CA ASN A 35 5.82 -7.68 6.98
C ASN A 35 5.19 -6.30 6.75
N LYS A 36 4.50 -5.78 7.77
CA LYS A 36 3.77 -4.51 7.65
C LYS A 36 4.69 -3.34 7.32
N ASP A 37 5.90 -3.34 7.86
CA ASP A 37 6.86 -2.27 7.61
C ASP A 37 7.27 -2.21 6.14
N LYS A 38 7.59 -3.36 5.56
CA LYS A 38 7.94 -3.44 4.13
C LYS A 38 6.76 -3.08 3.25
N ALA A 39 5.56 -3.55 3.60
CA ALA A 39 4.36 -3.23 2.85
C ALA A 39 4.08 -1.73 2.86
N ARG A 40 4.21 -1.08 4.02
CA ARG A 40 4.03 0.36 4.14
C ARG A 40 5.06 1.13 3.31
N ARG A 41 6.33 0.72 3.36
CA ARG A 41 7.39 1.35 2.57
C ARG A 41 7.13 1.22 1.08
N LEU A 42 6.66 0.07 0.63
CA LEU A 42 6.30 -0.16 -0.77
C LEU A 42 5.16 0.79 -1.18
N LEU A 43 4.11 0.85 -0.38
CA LEU A 43 2.95 1.69 -0.67
C LEU A 43 3.33 3.18 -0.68
N ASP A 44 4.13 3.63 0.29
CA ASP A 44 4.58 5.01 0.33
C ASP A 44 5.50 5.35 -0.84
N TRP A 45 6.34 4.40 -1.26
CA TRP A 45 7.14 4.58 -2.46
C TRP A 45 6.25 4.75 -3.69
N MET A 46 5.20 3.93 -3.82
CA MET A 46 4.25 4.05 -4.93
C MET A 46 3.52 5.39 -4.93
N VAL A 47 3.18 5.90 -3.76
CA VAL A 47 2.59 7.25 -3.64
C VAL A 47 3.56 8.31 -4.13
N ASN A 48 4.84 8.21 -3.73
CA ASN A 48 5.87 9.15 -4.16
C ASN A 48 6.10 9.11 -5.68
N GLN A 49 5.92 7.95 -6.30
CA GLN A 49 6.03 7.81 -7.76
C GLN A 49 4.78 8.29 -8.50
N GLY A 50 3.73 8.62 -7.78
CA GLY A 50 2.48 9.05 -8.39
C GLY A 50 1.61 7.92 -8.92
N TYR A 51 1.90 6.67 -8.55
CA TYR A 51 1.14 5.51 -9.02
C TYR A 51 -0.19 5.37 -8.30
N ILE A 52 -0.22 5.71 -7.02
CA ILE A 52 -1.40 5.59 -6.17
C ILE A 52 -1.50 6.81 -5.26
N LYS A 53 -2.64 6.93 -4.59
CA LYS A 53 -2.92 8.02 -3.65
C LYS A 53 -3.03 7.46 -2.23
N LYS A 54 -2.73 8.31 -1.25
CA LYS A 54 -2.83 7.96 0.16
C LYS A 54 -3.83 8.89 0.83
N LYS A 55 -4.71 8.31 1.63
CA LYS A 55 -5.67 9.04 2.45
C LYS A 55 -5.49 8.60 3.89
N ILE A 56 -5.43 9.56 4.81
CA ILE A 56 -5.33 9.28 6.24
C ILE A 56 -6.68 9.53 6.87
N ILE A 57 -7.25 8.50 7.50
CA ILE A 57 -8.49 8.62 8.25
C ILE A 57 -8.14 8.62 9.73
N LYS A 58 -8.55 9.66 10.43
CA LYS A 58 -8.34 9.78 11.87
C LYS A 58 -9.58 9.31 12.60
N TYR A 59 -9.37 8.41 13.55
CA TYR A 59 -10.42 7.96 14.44
C TYR A 59 -10.42 8.78 15.73
N VAL A 60 -11.46 8.65 16.49
CA VAL A 60 -11.52 9.22 17.84
C VAL A 60 -10.36 8.63 18.65
N GLY A 61 -9.54 9.50 19.26
CA GLY A 61 -8.32 9.10 19.94
C GLY A 61 -7.10 9.30 19.03
N ASN A 62 -6.04 8.51 19.25
CA ASN A 62 -4.77 8.67 18.55
C ASN A 62 -4.57 7.68 17.39
N ALA A 63 -5.61 6.94 17.04
CA ALA A 63 -5.50 5.95 15.98
C ALA A 63 -5.67 6.60 14.60
N ASN A 64 -4.76 6.29 13.69
CA ASN A 64 -4.83 6.70 12.29
C ASN A 64 -4.91 5.46 11.41
N LEU A 65 -5.71 5.55 10.36
CA LEU A 65 -5.78 4.51 9.34
C LEU A 65 -5.31 5.10 8.01
N ASN A 66 -4.30 4.47 7.42
CA ASN A 66 -3.82 4.85 6.09
C ASN A 66 -4.55 4.00 5.04
N ILE A 67 -5.17 4.67 4.09
CA ILE A 67 -5.89 4.03 2.98
C ILE A 67 -5.18 4.42 1.68
N TYR A 68 -4.93 3.42 0.84
CA TYR A 68 -4.28 3.64 -0.46
C TYR A 68 -5.27 3.34 -1.57
N THR A 69 -5.34 4.22 -2.56
CA THR A 69 -6.31 4.15 -3.67
C THR A 69 -5.60 4.45 -5.00
N LYS A 70 -6.28 4.18 -6.07
CA LYS A 70 -5.81 4.63 -7.38
C LYS A 70 -5.73 6.14 -7.48
#